data_f2c0804710a2f75d11202a2d58038a22
#
_entry.id   f2c0804710a2f75d11202a2d58038a22
#
_cell.length_a   1.000
_cell.length_b   1.000
_cell.length_c   1.000
_cell.angle_alpha   90.00
_cell.angle_beta   90.00
_cell.angle_gamma   90.00
#
_symmetry.space_group_name_H-M   'P 1'
#
loop_
_entity.id
_entity.type
_entity.pdbx_description
1 polymer ?
#
loop_
_entity_poly.entity_id
_entity_poly.type
_entity_poly.pdbx_seq_one_letter_code
_entity_poly.pdbx_strand_id
1 'polypeptide(L)'
;MTSRRKLLFATLGAFALLGAALGLRICTWGRPLLKAYELVEISPAGAAGGRSLTYLAQSGSPSPGHRVVAIDNDGDGTADVVVREGPLDSFNRPTPDDPEARWLIVCVDGVPFDEFAALWQEGHFREFFRPVPLVSPFPTASGVALTSVFHADPVAGYEDGYFDIERNRLSGGALKTTSLQDIPYVKRLDYDLPGLLRGVAYVLPRKSFRADLGRLRGRFLASKAKVFVAHIATTDSLYHIRTREEMRALLLEVESLLRELYFDAGGKLRITFFSDHGNSLAPGHPVPLREHLAAGGWRLATRCGNSRELVVPAYGLLGYFAVYCAGEEKAALARHLAQMEGVDLVAYAEGEGVVVENAAGLARLEWGDEGAAFRYLQVDADPLALEEILKRLQEEGKMDTEGWVSDAELLAATAAHRYPDAARRLWQWASNHVVNRADLVVSLKPGFHQGTNAFEWMVDMRSTHGSLDRAQSLGFATSTDGPLRGMIRSEELLPAELGEKRK
;
A
#
# COMPACT_ATOMS: atom_id res chain seq x y z
N MET A 1 -22.52 -19.65 30.65
CA MET A 1 -22.15 -18.76 29.54
C MET A 1 -22.34 -17.32 29.99
N THR A 2 -21.24 -16.56 30.11
CA THR A 2 -21.30 -15.16 30.55
C THR A 2 -21.98 -14.27 29.50
N SER A 3 -22.60 -13.18 29.96
CA SER A 3 -23.33 -12.20 29.11
C SER A 3 -22.49 -11.74 27.90
N ARG A 4 -21.17 -11.65 28.01
CA ARG A 4 -20.24 -11.33 26.91
C ARG A 4 -20.21 -12.38 25.79
N ARG A 5 -20.32 -13.68 26.13
CA ARG A 5 -20.41 -14.74 25.09
C ARG A 5 -21.74 -14.70 24.34
N LYS A 6 -22.86 -14.35 25.03
CA LYS A 6 -24.16 -14.20 24.37
C LYS A 6 -24.18 -13.00 23.41
N LEU A 7 -23.53 -11.90 23.76
CA LEU A 7 -23.41 -10.72 22.90
C LEU A 7 -22.51 -11.00 21.69
N LEU A 8 -21.42 -11.74 21.88
CA LEU A 8 -20.51 -12.15 20.80
C LEU A 8 -21.20 -13.11 19.80
N PHE A 9 -21.96 -14.09 20.30
CA PHE A 9 -22.75 -14.98 19.44
C PHE A 9 -23.91 -14.26 18.75
N ALA A 10 -24.52 -13.25 19.36
CA ALA A 10 -25.55 -12.43 18.73
C ALA A 10 -24.97 -11.52 17.63
N THR A 11 -23.78 -10.93 17.82
CA THR A 11 -23.07 -10.16 16.79
C THR A 11 -22.58 -11.07 15.67
N LEU A 12 -21.98 -12.22 15.99
CA LEU A 12 -21.58 -13.20 14.97
C LEU A 12 -22.79 -13.77 14.21
N GLY A 13 -23.91 -14.01 14.89
CA GLY A 13 -25.17 -14.43 14.27
C GLY A 13 -25.76 -13.35 13.37
N ALA A 14 -25.72 -12.07 13.76
CA ALA A 14 -26.13 -10.95 12.92
C ALA A 14 -25.20 -10.76 11.73
N PHE A 15 -23.88 -10.91 11.89
CA PHE A 15 -22.93 -10.93 10.78
C PHE A 15 -23.11 -12.13 9.87
N ALA A 16 -23.43 -13.31 10.41
CA ALA A 16 -23.70 -14.51 9.62
C ALA A 16 -25.04 -14.40 8.86
N LEU A 17 -26.08 -13.79 9.44
CA LEU A 17 -27.36 -13.52 8.78
C LEU A 17 -27.27 -12.39 7.75
N LEU A 18 -26.53 -11.32 8.04
CA LEU A 18 -26.19 -10.30 7.04
C LEU A 18 -25.31 -10.90 5.94
N GLY A 19 -24.34 -11.74 6.30
CA GLY A 19 -23.49 -12.50 5.38
C GLY A 19 -24.28 -13.49 4.52
N ALA A 20 -25.32 -14.13 5.06
CA ALA A 20 -26.20 -15.03 4.29
C ALA A 20 -27.14 -14.26 3.36
N ALA A 21 -27.73 -13.14 3.81
CA ALA A 21 -28.56 -12.29 2.97
C ALA A 21 -27.76 -11.57 1.87
N LEU A 22 -26.53 -11.12 2.19
CA LEU A 22 -25.56 -10.62 1.22
C LEU A 22 -24.97 -11.77 0.39
N GLY A 23 -24.77 -12.94 0.95
CA GLY A 23 -24.26 -14.14 0.28
C GLY A 23 -25.17 -14.63 -0.84
N LEU A 24 -26.52 -14.54 -0.69
CA LEU A 24 -27.43 -14.81 -1.79
C LEU A 24 -27.28 -13.82 -2.95
N ARG A 25 -26.99 -12.56 -2.70
CA ARG A 25 -26.64 -11.57 -3.74
C ARG A 25 -25.23 -11.77 -4.28
N ILE A 26 -24.26 -12.14 -3.44
CA ILE A 26 -22.87 -12.42 -3.84
C ILE A 26 -22.79 -13.70 -4.69
N CYS A 27 -23.59 -14.71 -4.44
CA CYS A 27 -23.67 -15.92 -5.29
C CYS A 27 -24.16 -15.64 -6.71
N THR A 28 -24.95 -14.58 -6.90
CA THR A 28 -25.37 -14.13 -8.23
C THR A 28 -24.35 -13.20 -8.90
N TRP A 29 -23.35 -12.69 -8.16
CA TRP A 29 -22.34 -11.77 -8.68
C TRP A 29 -21.06 -12.46 -9.17
N GLY A 30 -20.80 -13.65 -8.69
CA GLY A 30 -19.53 -14.34 -8.97
C GLY A 30 -19.58 -15.25 -10.17
N ARG A 31 -19.87 -14.75 -11.38
CA ARG A 31 -19.33 -15.45 -12.56
C ARG A 31 -17.82 -15.40 -12.44
N PRO A 32 -17.11 -16.54 -12.56
CA PRO A 32 -15.66 -16.51 -12.56
C PRO A 32 -15.23 -15.50 -13.64
N LEU A 33 -14.26 -14.63 -13.28
CA LEU A 33 -13.53 -13.89 -14.31
C LEU A 33 -12.89 -14.97 -15.18
N LEU A 34 -13.40 -15.14 -16.36
CA LEU A 34 -12.83 -16.04 -17.32
C LEU A 34 -11.53 -15.39 -17.76
N LYS A 35 -10.46 -16.17 -17.83
CA LYS A 35 -9.21 -15.70 -18.44
C LYS A 35 -9.56 -15.27 -19.86
N ALA A 36 -9.63 -13.96 -20.07
CA ALA A 36 -10.05 -13.43 -21.37
C ALA A 36 -9.01 -13.76 -22.44
N TYR A 37 -7.73 -13.71 -22.07
CA TYR A 37 -6.61 -14.01 -22.96
C TYR A 37 -5.56 -14.83 -22.23
N GLU A 38 -5.15 -15.95 -22.81
CA GLU A 38 -4.08 -16.82 -22.30
C GLU A 38 -2.86 -16.70 -23.19
N LEU A 39 -1.69 -16.47 -22.61
CA LEU A 39 -0.42 -16.52 -23.33
C LEU A 39 -0.14 -17.96 -23.74
N VAL A 40 -0.10 -18.22 -25.05
CA VAL A 40 0.08 -19.58 -25.60
C VAL A 40 1.43 -19.77 -26.29
N GLU A 41 2.11 -18.70 -26.70
CA GLU A 41 3.37 -18.79 -27.40
C GLU A 41 4.23 -17.55 -27.16
N ILE A 42 5.55 -17.75 -27.06
CA ILE A 42 6.56 -16.71 -27.09
C ILE A 42 7.55 -17.06 -28.18
N SER A 43 7.67 -16.19 -29.18
CA SER A 43 8.56 -16.38 -30.33
C SER A 43 9.53 -15.19 -30.46
N PRO A 44 10.76 -15.37 -30.99
CA PRO A 44 11.63 -14.26 -31.34
C PRO A 44 10.98 -13.35 -32.40
N ALA A 45 11.11 -12.03 -32.24
CA ALA A 45 10.64 -11.04 -33.20
C ALA A 45 11.75 -10.02 -33.46
N GLY A 46 12.14 -9.88 -34.73
CA GLY A 46 13.13 -8.89 -35.19
C GLY A 46 14.60 -9.19 -34.88
N ALA A 47 15.47 -8.31 -35.35
CA ALA A 47 16.94 -8.46 -35.27
C ALA A 47 17.53 -7.94 -33.94
N ALA A 48 16.78 -7.20 -33.14
CA ALA A 48 17.26 -6.52 -31.92
C ALA A 48 16.95 -7.27 -30.62
N GLY A 49 16.60 -8.57 -30.68
CA GLY A 49 16.27 -9.35 -29.49
C GLY A 49 14.80 -9.23 -29.06
N GLY A 50 13.96 -8.63 -29.90
CA GLY A 50 12.53 -8.49 -29.68
C GLY A 50 11.81 -9.83 -29.58
N ARG A 51 10.60 -9.83 -29.02
CA ARG A 51 9.74 -11.00 -28.80
C ARG A 51 8.35 -10.78 -29.34
N SER A 52 7.74 -11.86 -29.80
CA SER A 52 6.34 -11.91 -30.14
C SER A 52 5.61 -12.77 -29.11
N LEU A 53 4.62 -12.22 -28.45
CA LEU A 53 3.78 -12.87 -27.46
C LEU A 53 2.42 -13.16 -28.08
N THR A 54 2.03 -14.42 -28.19
CA THR A 54 0.74 -14.81 -28.73
C THR A 54 -0.23 -15.17 -27.62
N TYR A 55 -1.39 -14.52 -27.62
CA TYR A 55 -2.48 -14.78 -26.69
C TYR A 55 -3.68 -15.35 -27.43
N LEU A 56 -4.38 -16.28 -26.80
CA LEU A 56 -5.63 -16.85 -27.29
C LEU A 56 -6.80 -16.39 -26.41
N ALA A 57 -7.83 -15.83 -27.02
CA ALA A 57 -9.04 -15.45 -26.32
C ALA A 57 -9.80 -16.70 -25.86
N GLN A 58 -10.05 -16.81 -24.56
CA GLN A 58 -10.73 -17.93 -23.93
C GLN A 58 -12.25 -17.89 -24.15
N SER A 59 -12.91 -19.05 -23.96
CA SER A 59 -14.37 -19.14 -23.97
C SER A 59 -14.96 -18.25 -22.87
N GLY A 60 -15.72 -17.22 -23.26
CA GLY A 60 -16.29 -16.22 -22.35
C GLY A 60 -15.70 -14.82 -22.50
N SER A 61 -14.64 -14.65 -23.29
CA SER A 61 -14.24 -13.33 -23.79
C SER A 61 -15.27 -12.79 -24.78
N PRO A 62 -15.30 -11.46 -25.05
CA PRO A 62 -16.15 -10.89 -26.10
C PRO A 62 -15.95 -11.53 -27.48
N SER A 63 -14.77 -12.08 -27.75
CA SER A 63 -14.39 -12.71 -29.03
C SER A 63 -13.64 -14.03 -28.79
N PRO A 64 -14.32 -15.11 -28.38
CA PRO A 64 -13.69 -16.40 -28.12
C PRO A 64 -12.97 -16.97 -29.36
N GLY A 65 -11.77 -17.53 -29.16
CA GLY A 65 -10.96 -18.12 -30.22
C GLY A 65 -10.17 -17.13 -31.08
N HIS A 66 -10.30 -15.81 -30.85
CA HIS A 66 -9.45 -14.82 -31.51
C HIS A 66 -8.03 -14.86 -30.97
N ARG A 67 -7.08 -14.75 -31.87
CA ARG A 67 -5.65 -14.66 -31.55
C ARG A 67 -5.22 -13.20 -31.49
N VAL A 68 -4.45 -12.86 -30.48
CA VAL A 68 -3.81 -11.55 -30.31
C VAL A 68 -2.33 -11.75 -30.25
N VAL A 69 -1.58 -11.02 -31.05
CA VAL A 69 -0.12 -11.05 -31.09
C VAL A 69 0.40 -9.70 -30.60
N ALA A 70 1.12 -9.70 -29.50
CA ALA A 70 1.83 -8.53 -28.98
C ALA A 70 3.30 -8.63 -29.37
N ILE A 71 3.83 -7.62 -30.03
CA ILE A 71 5.19 -7.60 -30.58
C ILE A 71 6.01 -6.58 -29.80
N ASP A 72 7.08 -7.07 -29.18
CA ASP A 72 8.12 -6.30 -28.56
C ASP A 72 9.28 -6.19 -29.57
N ASN A 73 9.49 -5.02 -30.14
CA ASN A 73 10.44 -4.80 -31.21
C ASN A 73 11.87 -4.54 -30.72
N ASP A 74 12.01 -3.98 -29.53
CA ASP A 74 13.31 -3.54 -28.99
C ASP A 74 13.87 -4.45 -27.90
N GLY A 75 13.12 -5.45 -27.47
CA GLY A 75 13.56 -6.44 -26.49
C GLY A 75 13.48 -5.96 -25.04
N ASP A 76 12.80 -4.85 -24.76
CA ASP A 76 12.64 -4.32 -23.39
C ASP A 76 11.66 -5.16 -22.54
N GLY A 77 10.98 -6.11 -23.16
CA GLY A 77 10.03 -7.04 -22.55
C GLY A 77 8.59 -6.54 -22.56
N THR A 78 8.33 -5.42 -23.21
CA THR A 78 7.00 -4.84 -23.38
C THR A 78 6.57 -4.80 -24.84
N ALA A 79 5.27 -4.94 -25.11
CA ALA A 79 4.79 -4.92 -26.49
C ALA A 79 4.66 -3.49 -27.02
N ASP A 80 5.30 -3.20 -28.16
CA ASP A 80 5.16 -1.95 -28.92
C ASP A 80 3.90 -1.94 -29.76
N VAL A 81 3.60 -3.08 -30.38
CA VAL A 81 2.49 -3.27 -31.32
C VAL A 81 1.67 -4.48 -30.92
N VAL A 82 0.35 -4.34 -30.98
CA VAL A 82 -0.58 -5.45 -30.79
C VAL A 82 -1.39 -5.66 -32.06
N VAL A 83 -1.42 -6.88 -32.55
CA VAL A 83 -2.18 -7.32 -33.74
C VAL A 83 -3.26 -8.30 -33.29
N ARG A 84 -4.51 -8.01 -33.63
CA ARG A 84 -5.64 -8.92 -33.40
C ARG A 84 -5.96 -9.67 -34.69
N GLU A 85 -5.99 -11.01 -34.66
CA GLU A 85 -6.42 -11.81 -35.79
C GLU A 85 -7.96 -11.80 -35.88
N GLY A 86 -8.45 -11.26 -36.94
CA GLY A 86 -9.86 -11.04 -37.29
C GLY A 86 -9.85 -10.08 -38.45
N PRO A 87 -10.85 -9.24 -38.71
CA PRO A 87 -10.57 -8.06 -39.53
C PRO A 87 -9.45 -7.30 -38.83
N LEU A 88 -8.28 -7.27 -39.45
CA LEU A 88 -6.96 -6.89 -38.91
C LEU A 88 -7.00 -5.53 -38.21
N ASP A 89 -7.14 -5.54 -36.91
CA ASP A 89 -6.92 -4.37 -36.07
C ASP A 89 -5.54 -4.45 -35.44
N SER A 90 -4.58 -3.74 -36.00
CA SER A 90 -3.31 -3.47 -35.32
C SER A 90 -3.39 -2.13 -34.60
N PHE A 91 -2.86 -2.04 -33.41
CA PHE A 91 -2.71 -0.77 -32.71
C PHE A 91 -1.35 -0.66 -32.05
N ASN A 92 -0.84 0.56 -32.02
CA ASN A 92 0.36 0.90 -31.24
C ASN A 92 -0.04 1.19 -29.79
N ARG A 93 0.92 1.05 -28.90
CA ARG A 93 0.79 1.48 -27.52
C ARG A 93 0.44 2.98 -27.46
N PRO A 94 -0.56 3.40 -26.65
CA PRO A 94 -0.89 4.80 -26.52
C PRO A 94 0.26 5.55 -25.83
N THR A 95 0.51 6.79 -26.26
CA THR A 95 1.47 7.67 -25.61
C THR A 95 0.79 8.49 -24.51
N PRO A 96 1.55 9.05 -23.56
CA PRO A 96 1.00 9.91 -22.50
C PRO A 96 0.16 11.08 -23.02
N ASP A 97 0.51 11.60 -24.18
CA ASP A 97 -0.13 12.78 -24.79
C ASP A 97 -1.25 12.45 -25.79
N ASP A 98 -1.60 11.17 -25.93
CA ASP A 98 -2.69 10.76 -26.86
C ASP A 98 -4.04 11.30 -26.35
N PRO A 99 -4.64 12.30 -27.04
CA PRO A 99 -5.88 12.92 -26.59
C PRO A 99 -7.10 12.00 -26.70
N GLU A 100 -7.00 10.94 -27.51
CA GLU A 100 -8.08 9.95 -27.69
C GLU A 100 -8.03 8.85 -26.63
N ALA A 101 -6.89 8.58 -26.02
CA ALA A 101 -6.75 7.53 -25.03
C ALA A 101 -7.49 7.89 -23.72
N ARG A 102 -8.19 6.90 -23.17
CA ARG A 102 -8.66 6.95 -21.77
C ARG A 102 -7.53 6.55 -20.87
N TRP A 103 -7.58 7.02 -19.64
CA TRP A 103 -6.60 6.66 -18.61
C TRP A 103 -7.28 5.90 -17.47
N LEU A 104 -6.91 4.65 -17.29
CA LEU A 104 -7.31 3.80 -16.18
C LEU A 104 -6.18 3.75 -15.16
N ILE A 105 -6.44 4.24 -13.96
CA ILE A 105 -5.51 4.20 -12.83
C ILE A 105 -6.05 3.15 -11.85
N VAL A 106 -5.25 2.12 -11.57
CA VAL A 106 -5.66 1.02 -10.68
C VAL A 106 -4.67 0.86 -9.56
N CYS A 107 -5.13 1.05 -8.33
CA CYS A 107 -4.44 0.63 -7.13
C CYS A 107 -4.86 -0.81 -6.77
N VAL A 108 -3.89 -1.67 -6.52
CA VAL A 108 -4.07 -2.98 -5.89
C VAL A 108 -3.42 -2.93 -4.51
N ASP A 109 -4.25 -3.06 -3.47
CA ASP A 109 -3.86 -2.79 -2.09
C ASP A 109 -2.87 -3.81 -1.52
N GLY A 110 -1.76 -3.35 -0.94
CA GLY A 110 -0.84 -4.15 -0.13
C GLY A 110 0.05 -5.15 -0.89
N VAL A 111 0.31 -4.97 -2.18
CA VAL A 111 1.14 -5.89 -2.99
C VAL A 111 2.61 -5.49 -2.92
N PRO A 112 3.51 -6.34 -2.37
CA PRO A 112 4.93 -6.02 -2.30
C PRO A 112 5.59 -5.90 -3.68
N PHE A 113 6.51 -4.94 -3.81
CA PHE A 113 7.28 -4.73 -5.03
C PHE A 113 8.00 -6.01 -5.53
N ASP A 114 8.68 -6.71 -4.62
CA ASP A 114 9.48 -7.88 -5.00
C ASP A 114 8.61 -9.02 -5.54
N GLU A 115 7.36 -9.16 -5.05
CA GLU A 115 6.40 -10.14 -5.55
C GLU A 115 5.92 -9.80 -6.96
N PHE A 116 5.58 -8.55 -7.20
CA PHE A 116 5.13 -8.11 -8.52
C PHE A 116 6.26 -8.13 -9.54
N ALA A 117 7.45 -7.68 -9.15
CA ALA A 117 8.65 -7.72 -10.00
C ALA A 117 9.02 -9.15 -10.41
N ALA A 118 8.88 -10.12 -9.50
CA ALA A 118 9.10 -11.54 -9.82
C ALA A 118 8.07 -12.05 -10.85
N LEU A 119 6.78 -11.73 -10.70
CA LEU A 119 5.76 -12.07 -11.68
C LEU A 119 6.08 -11.47 -13.05
N TRP A 120 6.51 -10.21 -13.08
CA TRP A 120 6.88 -9.55 -14.32
C TRP A 120 8.09 -10.23 -14.99
N GLN A 121 9.12 -10.61 -14.23
CA GLN A 121 10.29 -11.35 -14.73
C GLN A 121 9.92 -12.74 -15.27
N GLU A 122 8.93 -13.40 -14.67
CA GLU A 122 8.38 -14.70 -15.11
C GLU A 122 7.55 -14.63 -16.38
N GLY A 123 7.30 -13.41 -16.92
CA GLY A 123 6.55 -13.22 -18.18
C GLY A 123 5.11 -12.77 -18.01
N HIS A 124 4.67 -12.47 -16.78
CA HIS A 124 3.36 -11.90 -16.49
C HIS A 124 3.34 -10.38 -16.65
N PHE A 125 2.15 -9.79 -16.84
CA PHE A 125 1.95 -8.34 -16.97
C PHE A 125 2.83 -7.67 -18.04
N ARG A 126 3.09 -8.38 -19.16
CA ARG A 126 3.98 -7.89 -20.23
C ARG A 126 3.35 -6.78 -21.10
N GLU A 127 2.12 -6.44 -20.86
CA GLU A 127 1.47 -5.24 -21.40
C GLU A 127 2.03 -3.97 -20.73
N PHE A 128 2.65 -4.11 -19.57
CA PHE A 128 3.23 -3.03 -18.76
C PHE A 128 4.75 -2.96 -18.91
N PHE A 129 5.30 -1.76 -18.83
CA PHE A 129 6.73 -1.55 -18.68
C PHE A 129 7.24 -2.16 -17.38
N ARG A 130 8.57 -2.30 -17.29
CA ARG A 130 9.20 -2.84 -16.08
C ARG A 130 8.74 -2.08 -14.84
N PRO A 131 8.28 -2.77 -13.80
CA PRO A 131 7.84 -2.11 -12.57
C PRO A 131 9.01 -1.47 -11.83
N VAL A 132 8.71 -0.37 -11.15
CA VAL A 132 9.62 0.31 -10.23
C VAL A 132 9.09 0.25 -8.80
N PRO A 133 9.97 0.32 -7.77
CA PRO A 133 9.52 0.42 -6.39
C PRO A 133 8.78 1.74 -6.17
N LEU A 134 7.59 1.66 -5.54
CA LEU A 134 6.83 2.80 -5.04
C LEU A 134 6.96 2.82 -3.52
N VAL A 135 7.63 3.84 -2.98
CA VAL A 135 7.81 3.96 -1.53
C VAL A 135 6.61 4.65 -0.89
N SER A 136 6.01 3.94 0.07
CA SER A 136 4.88 4.44 0.85
C SER A 136 5.35 5.39 1.95
N PRO A 137 4.56 6.41 2.34
CA PRO A 137 4.81 7.17 3.55
C PRO A 137 4.89 6.29 4.81
N PHE A 138 5.29 6.86 5.93
CA PHE A 138 5.30 6.15 7.21
C PHE A 138 4.31 6.79 8.19
N PRO A 139 3.50 6.00 8.91
CA PRO A 139 3.32 4.54 8.81
C PRO A 139 2.75 4.10 7.45
N THR A 140 3.11 2.88 7.00
CA THR A 140 2.68 2.33 5.71
C THR A 140 1.25 1.80 5.79
N ALA A 141 0.30 2.71 5.71
CA ALA A 141 -1.13 2.43 5.77
C ALA A 141 -1.84 3.06 4.58
N SER A 142 -2.81 2.34 4.00
CA SER A 142 -3.50 2.75 2.75
C SER A 142 -4.10 4.15 2.84
N GLY A 143 -4.64 4.55 4.00
CA GLY A 143 -5.20 5.89 4.19
C GLY A 143 -4.16 7.00 3.98
N VAL A 144 -2.95 6.82 4.51
CA VAL A 144 -1.83 7.77 4.38
C VAL A 144 -1.23 7.71 2.97
N ALA A 145 -1.00 6.50 2.44
CA ALA A 145 -0.42 6.29 1.14
C ALA A 145 -1.29 6.84 0.00
N LEU A 146 -2.59 6.51 0.00
CA LEU A 146 -3.52 7.01 -1.02
C LEU A 146 -3.78 8.51 -0.91
N THR A 147 -3.71 9.08 0.31
CA THR A 147 -3.73 10.54 0.50
C THR A 147 -2.57 11.19 -0.25
N SER A 148 -1.35 10.63 -0.13
CA SER A 148 -0.17 11.13 -0.86
C SER A 148 -0.30 10.93 -2.37
N VAL A 149 -0.66 9.72 -2.84
CA VAL A 149 -0.79 9.41 -4.28
C VAL A 149 -1.79 10.33 -4.97
N PHE A 150 -2.90 10.65 -4.31
CA PHE A 150 -3.97 11.46 -4.90
C PHE A 150 -3.90 12.93 -4.52
N HIS A 151 -2.84 13.39 -3.85
CA HIS A 151 -2.71 14.77 -3.36
C HIS A 151 -3.99 15.25 -2.65
N ALA A 152 -4.56 14.37 -1.82
CA ALA A 152 -5.78 14.66 -1.09
C ALA A 152 -5.48 15.39 0.23
N ASP A 153 -6.50 16.01 0.82
CA ASP A 153 -6.38 16.57 2.17
C ASP A 153 -6.00 15.47 3.18
N PRO A 154 -5.22 15.79 4.24
CA PRO A 154 -4.81 14.81 5.23
C PRO A 154 -5.98 14.06 5.87
N VAL A 155 -5.84 12.75 6.03
CA VAL A 155 -6.80 11.92 6.76
C VAL A 155 -6.77 12.21 8.26
N ALA A 156 -7.84 11.86 8.97
CA ALA A 156 -7.99 12.16 10.39
C ALA A 156 -6.93 11.50 11.28
N GLY A 157 -6.50 10.30 10.95
CA GLY A 157 -5.49 9.51 11.64
C GLY A 157 -4.88 8.50 10.70
N TYR A 158 -4.00 7.65 11.20
CA TYR A 158 -3.28 6.66 10.36
C TYR A 158 -4.16 5.49 9.91
N GLU A 159 -5.23 5.22 10.66
CA GLU A 159 -6.21 4.17 10.41
C GLU A 159 -7.64 4.73 10.57
N ASP A 160 -8.64 3.91 10.23
CA ASP A 160 -10.06 4.23 10.42
C ASP A 160 -10.44 4.47 11.88
N GLY A 161 -9.75 3.81 12.81
CA GLY A 161 -9.81 4.09 14.25
C GLY A 161 -8.64 4.98 14.66
N TYR A 162 -8.91 6.16 15.17
CA TYR A 162 -7.87 7.14 15.51
C TYR A 162 -8.16 7.84 16.86
N PHE A 163 -7.16 8.52 17.39
CA PHE A 163 -7.32 9.38 18.55
C PHE A 163 -7.55 10.83 18.10
N ASP A 164 -8.68 11.38 18.47
CA ASP A 164 -9.05 12.79 18.25
C ASP A 164 -8.40 13.62 19.37
N ILE A 165 -7.35 14.33 19.03
CA ILE A 165 -6.54 15.10 20.01
C ILE A 165 -7.38 16.23 20.60
N GLU A 166 -8.15 16.96 19.79
CA GLU A 166 -8.96 18.10 20.22
C GLU A 166 -10.04 17.66 21.24
N ARG A 167 -10.68 16.51 20.97
CA ARG A 167 -11.72 15.96 21.84
C ARG A 167 -11.20 15.02 22.92
N ASN A 168 -9.89 14.75 22.91
CA ASN A 168 -9.21 13.82 23.83
C ASN A 168 -9.96 12.48 23.95
N ARG A 169 -10.22 11.82 22.83
CA ARG A 169 -10.94 10.53 22.78
C ARG A 169 -10.65 9.71 21.53
N LEU A 170 -10.83 8.41 21.64
CA LEU A 170 -10.85 7.52 20.48
C LEU A 170 -12.08 7.84 19.60
N SER A 171 -11.87 7.89 18.31
CA SER A 171 -12.85 8.23 17.27
C SER A 171 -12.70 7.31 16.05
N GLY A 172 -13.66 7.33 15.12
CA GLY A 172 -13.64 6.44 13.96
C GLY A 172 -14.10 5.02 14.28
N GLY A 173 -13.50 4.05 13.60
CA GLY A 173 -13.78 2.62 13.74
C GLY A 173 -14.83 2.09 12.78
N ALA A 174 -14.99 0.75 12.70
CA ALA A 174 -15.74 0.02 11.69
C ALA A 174 -17.19 0.50 11.43
N LEU A 175 -17.89 1.02 12.44
CA LEU A 175 -19.26 1.52 12.27
C LEU A 175 -19.34 2.88 11.55
N LYS A 176 -18.26 3.70 11.63
CA LYS A 176 -18.18 4.98 10.92
C LYS A 176 -17.60 4.82 9.53
N THR A 177 -16.77 3.84 9.31
CA THR A 177 -16.16 3.50 8.02
C THR A 177 -17.19 2.99 7.00
N THR A 178 -18.41 2.65 7.42
CA THR A 178 -19.50 2.32 6.48
C THR A 178 -19.90 3.50 5.61
N SER A 179 -19.57 4.72 6.01
CA SER A 179 -19.74 5.96 5.24
C SER A 179 -18.37 6.46 4.78
N LEU A 180 -17.78 5.81 3.80
CA LEU A 180 -16.49 6.20 3.19
C LEU A 180 -16.48 7.62 2.59
N GLN A 181 -17.64 8.28 2.52
CA GLN A 181 -17.85 9.56 1.86
C GLN A 181 -17.06 10.72 2.48
N ASP A 182 -16.65 10.60 3.74
CA ASP A 182 -15.93 11.66 4.46
C ASP A 182 -14.39 11.51 4.39
N ILE A 183 -13.88 10.45 3.77
CA ILE A 183 -12.45 10.23 3.62
C ILE A 183 -11.96 10.97 2.37
N PRO A 184 -11.00 11.93 2.50
CA PRO A 184 -10.64 12.82 1.40
C PRO A 184 -10.20 12.10 0.12
N TYR A 185 -9.30 11.11 0.21
CA TYR A 185 -8.82 10.40 -0.98
C TYR A 185 -9.91 9.55 -1.66
N VAL A 186 -10.90 9.05 -0.91
CA VAL A 186 -11.99 8.25 -1.49
C VAL A 186 -12.81 9.06 -2.49
N LYS A 187 -12.91 10.38 -2.30
CA LYS A 187 -13.56 11.28 -3.26
C LYS A 187 -12.84 11.37 -4.62
N ARG A 188 -11.61 10.88 -4.70
CA ARG A 188 -10.83 10.81 -5.93
C ARG A 188 -11.07 9.52 -6.71
N LEU A 189 -11.70 8.51 -6.10
CA LEU A 189 -11.94 7.20 -6.69
C LEU A 189 -13.28 7.16 -7.44
N ASP A 190 -13.28 6.62 -8.66
CA ASP A 190 -14.51 6.26 -9.39
C ASP A 190 -15.02 4.89 -8.99
N TYR A 191 -14.11 4.07 -8.46
CA TYR A 191 -14.42 2.75 -7.95
C TYR A 191 -13.61 2.46 -6.68
N ASP A 192 -14.34 2.05 -5.66
CA ASP A 192 -13.83 1.45 -4.43
C ASP A 192 -14.88 0.47 -3.88
N LEU A 193 -14.42 -0.58 -3.21
CA LEU A 193 -15.35 -1.53 -2.61
C LEU A 193 -15.99 -0.93 -1.34
N PRO A 194 -17.34 -0.92 -1.21
CA PRO A 194 -17.99 -0.43 0.00
C PRO A 194 -17.46 -1.10 1.27
N GLY A 195 -17.19 -0.32 2.32
CA GLY A 195 -16.49 -0.77 3.53
C GLY A 195 -17.06 -2.03 4.20
N LEU A 196 -18.40 -2.20 4.23
CA LEU A 196 -19.02 -3.45 4.71
C LEU A 196 -18.58 -4.69 3.92
N LEU A 197 -18.31 -4.56 2.62
CA LEU A 197 -17.90 -5.67 1.76
C LEU A 197 -16.41 -5.99 1.90
N ARG A 198 -15.58 -5.04 2.33
CA ARG A 198 -14.17 -5.31 2.68
C ARG A 198 -14.08 -6.31 3.83
N GLY A 199 -14.91 -6.16 4.87
CA GLY A 199 -15.00 -7.12 5.98
C GLY A 199 -15.44 -8.53 5.55
N VAL A 200 -16.27 -8.66 4.50
CA VAL A 200 -16.68 -9.96 3.95
C VAL A 200 -15.50 -10.70 3.30
N ALA A 201 -14.45 -9.99 2.86
CA ALA A 201 -13.26 -10.61 2.26
C ALA A 201 -12.53 -11.55 3.24
N TYR A 202 -12.55 -11.28 4.54
CA TYR A 202 -11.99 -12.18 5.55
C TYR A 202 -12.77 -13.50 5.69
N VAL A 203 -14.07 -13.52 5.36
CA VAL A 203 -14.94 -14.70 5.51
C VAL A 203 -15.10 -15.46 4.20
N LEU A 204 -15.23 -14.74 3.07
CA LEU A 204 -15.44 -15.29 1.73
C LEU A 204 -14.42 -14.73 0.72
N PRO A 205 -13.12 -14.96 0.95
CA PRO A 205 -12.04 -14.23 0.30
C PRO A 205 -12.08 -14.27 -1.24
N ARG A 206 -12.06 -15.44 -1.85
CA ARG A 206 -12.06 -15.57 -3.32
C ARG A 206 -13.33 -15.02 -3.97
N LYS A 207 -14.49 -15.19 -3.32
CA LYS A 207 -15.77 -14.69 -3.86
C LYS A 207 -15.83 -13.18 -3.78
N SER A 208 -15.37 -12.59 -2.67
CA SER A 208 -15.31 -11.13 -2.49
C SER A 208 -14.36 -10.51 -3.50
N PHE A 209 -13.17 -11.09 -3.67
CA PHE A 209 -12.18 -10.62 -4.63
C PHE A 209 -12.71 -10.65 -6.08
N ARG A 210 -13.29 -11.77 -6.53
CA ARG A 210 -13.86 -11.87 -7.88
C ARG A 210 -15.06 -10.96 -8.09
N ALA A 211 -15.85 -10.73 -7.03
CA ALA A 211 -16.93 -9.75 -7.07
C ALA A 211 -16.40 -8.31 -7.17
N ASP A 212 -15.28 -8.01 -6.50
CA ASP A 212 -14.57 -6.74 -6.58
C ASP A 212 -14.11 -6.49 -8.01
N LEU A 213 -13.36 -7.40 -8.61
CA LEU A 213 -12.90 -7.30 -10.00
C LEU A 213 -14.05 -7.18 -11.01
N GLY A 214 -15.12 -7.97 -10.83
CA GLY A 214 -16.29 -7.92 -11.70
C GLY A 214 -17.04 -6.59 -11.65
N ARG A 215 -17.08 -5.97 -10.47
CA ARG A 215 -17.67 -4.64 -10.28
C ARG A 215 -16.79 -3.55 -10.89
N LEU A 216 -15.48 -3.59 -10.63
CA LEU A 216 -14.53 -2.70 -11.27
C LEU A 216 -14.70 -2.72 -12.80
N ARG A 217 -14.67 -3.91 -13.40
CA ARG A 217 -14.90 -4.09 -14.83
C ARG A 217 -16.22 -3.45 -15.30
N GLY A 218 -17.31 -3.76 -14.63
CA GLY A 218 -18.63 -3.23 -14.96
C GLY A 218 -18.72 -1.72 -14.86
N ARG A 219 -18.14 -1.13 -13.81
CA ARG A 219 -18.09 0.32 -13.61
C ARG A 219 -17.23 1.01 -14.65
N PHE A 220 -16.05 0.48 -14.95
CA PHE A 220 -15.17 1.04 -15.97
C PHE A 220 -15.82 1.04 -17.36
N LEU A 221 -16.40 -0.09 -17.77
CA LEU A 221 -17.07 -0.22 -19.07
C LEU A 221 -18.30 0.69 -19.20
N ALA A 222 -19.04 0.90 -18.12
CA ALA A 222 -20.20 1.82 -18.11
C ALA A 222 -19.77 3.31 -18.05
N SER A 223 -18.56 3.61 -17.62
CA SER A 223 -18.05 4.98 -17.49
C SER A 223 -17.58 5.54 -18.83
N LYS A 224 -17.84 6.83 -19.07
CA LYS A 224 -17.28 7.61 -20.19
C LYS A 224 -16.16 8.56 -19.75
N ALA A 225 -15.73 8.50 -18.50
CA ALA A 225 -14.69 9.37 -17.99
C ALA A 225 -13.38 9.15 -18.75
N LYS A 226 -12.69 10.26 -19.06
CA LYS A 226 -11.35 10.20 -19.67
C LYS A 226 -10.31 9.63 -18.70
N VAL A 227 -10.41 9.95 -17.42
CA VAL A 227 -9.62 9.36 -16.34
C VAL A 227 -10.57 8.59 -15.43
N PHE A 228 -10.25 7.34 -15.15
CA PHE A 228 -10.99 6.48 -14.24
C PHE A 228 -10.05 5.91 -13.20
N VAL A 229 -10.33 6.16 -11.93
CA VAL A 229 -9.49 5.73 -10.80
C VAL A 229 -10.19 4.65 -10.01
N ALA A 230 -9.50 3.54 -9.80
CA ALA A 230 -10.02 2.37 -9.12
C ALA A 230 -9.09 1.89 -8.00
N HIS A 231 -9.69 1.42 -6.91
CA HIS A 231 -8.99 0.79 -5.80
C HIS A 231 -9.53 -0.62 -5.56
N ILE A 232 -8.65 -1.62 -5.62
CA ILE A 232 -8.96 -3.03 -5.35
C ILE A 232 -8.53 -3.32 -3.90
N ALA A 233 -9.38 -2.93 -2.94
CA ALA A 233 -9.09 -3.03 -1.52
C ALA A 233 -9.10 -4.47 -0.96
N THR A 234 -9.67 -5.43 -1.69
CA THR A 234 -9.77 -6.82 -1.22
C THR A 234 -8.41 -7.53 -1.17
N THR A 235 -7.41 -7.07 -1.90
CA THR A 235 -6.08 -7.68 -1.92
C THR A 235 -5.37 -7.55 -0.58
N ASP A 236 -5.43 -6.42 0.09
CA ASP A 236 -4.86 -6.25 1.42
C ASP A 236 -5.48 -7.23 2.43
N SER A 237 -6.82 -7.28 2.51
CA SER A 237 -7.51 -8.25 3.37
C SER A 237 -7.08 -9.69 3.11
N LEU A 238 -6.77 -10.02 1.86
CA LEU A 238 -6.33 -11.36 1.46
C LEU A 238 -4.87 -11.62 1.82
N TYR A 239 -3.97 -10.64 1.67
CA TYR A 239 -2.58 -10.76 2.10
C TYR A 239 -2.48 -11.07 3.60
N HIS A 240 -3.35 -10.50 4.41
CA HIS A 240 -3.39 -10.80 5.84
C HIS A 240 -3.66 -12.28 6.17
N ILE A 241 -4.37 -13.03 5.31
CA ILE A 241 -4.90 -14.35 5.64
C ILE A 241 -4.54 -15.46 4.63
N ARG A 242 -3.86 -15.13 3.53
CA ARG A 242 -3.55 -16.09 2.46
C ARG A 242 -2.05 -16.35 2.34
N THR A 243 -1.74 -17.49 1.73
CA THR A 243 -0.35 -17.81 1.41
C THR A 243 0.13 -16.99 0.21
N ARG A 244 1.45 -16.89 0.05
CA ARG A 244 2.09 -16.24 -1.08
C ARG A 244 1.61 -16.81 -2.43
N GLU A 245 1.51 -18.12 -2.54
CA GLU A 245 1.08 -18.82 -3.75
C GLU A 245 -0.38 -18.50 -4.10
N GLU A 246 -1.26 -18.43 -3.09
CA GLU A 246 -2.65 -18.05 -3.28
C GLU A 246 -2.75 -16.61 -3.78
N MET A 247 -1.96 -15.69 -3.21
CA MET A 247 -1.94 -14.28 -3.64
C MET A 247 -1.42 -14.12 -5.07
N ARG A 248 -0.36 -14.84 -5.44
CA ARG A 248 0.12 -14.87 -6.84
C ARG A 248 -0.98 -15.31 -7.81
N ALA A 249 -1.71 -16.37 -7.49
CA ALA A 249 -2.82 -16.82 -8.32
C ALA A 249 -3.94 -15.76 -8.47
N LEU A 250 -4.21 -14.99 -7.42
CA LEU A 250 -5.19 -13.89 -7.47
C LEU A 250 -4.69 -12.70 -8.31
N LEU A 251 -3.40 -12.37 -8.25
CA LEU A 251 -2.81 -11.33 -9.10
C LEU A 251 -2.91 -11.69 -10.58
N LEU A 252 -2.81 -12.98 -10.96
CA LEU A 252 -3.04 -13.42 -12.33
C LEU A 252 -4.51 -13.25 -12.79
N GLU A 253 -5.47 -13.24 -11.86
CA GLU A 253 -6.85 -12.85 -12.19
C GLU A 253 -6.96 -11.33 -12.47
N VAL A 254 -6.17 -10.49 -11.75
CA VAL A 254 -6.05 -9.04 -12.05
C VAL A 254 -5.40 -8.84 -13.42
N GLU A 255 -4.28 -9.53 -13.69
CA GLU A 255 -3.63 -9.51 -15.02
C GLU A 255 -4.62 -9.78 -16.14
N SER A 256 -5.41 -10.85 -15.99
CA SER A 256 -6.41 -11.23 -17.01
C SER A 256 -7.44 -10.13 -17.26
N LEU A 257 -7.89 -9.44 -16.20
CA LEU A 257 -8.81 -8.31 -16.32
C LEU A 257 -8.16 -7.12 -17.03
N LEU A 258 -6.97 -6.72 -16.60
CA LEU A 258 -6.29 -5.55 -17.16
C LEU A 258 -5.93 -5.78 -18.65
N ARG A 259 -5.47 -6.98 -18.97
CA ARG A 259 -5.18 -7.41 -20.35
C ARG A 259 -6.41 -7.38 -21.23
N GLU A 260 -7.57 -7.89 -20.75
CA GLU A 260 -8.84 -7.79 -21.46
C GLU A 260 -9.17 -6.33 -21.80
N LEU A 261 -9.15 -5.46 -20.78
CA LEU A 261 -9.50 -4.06 -20.96
C LEU A 261 -8.52 -3.35 -21.92
N TYR A 262 -7.23 -3.64 -21.83
CA TYR A 262 -6.18 -3.06 -22.65
C TYR A 262 -6.33 -3.48 -24.12
N PHE A 263 -6.47 -4.77 -24.39
CA PHE A 263 -6.58 -5.29 -25.76
C PHE A 263 -7.92 -4.91 -26.41
N ASP A 264 -9.01 -4.94 -25.64
CA ASP A 264 -10.33 -4.57 -26.18
C ASP A 264 -10.46 -3.07 -26.49
N ALA A 265 -9.65 -2.24 -25.86
CA ALA A 265 -9.61 -0.80 -26.15
C ALA A 265 -8.87 -0.44 -27.45
N GLY A 266 -8.14 -1.38 -28.07
CA GLY A 266 -7.49 -1.17 -29.37
C GLY A 266 -6.54 0.03 -29.42
N GLY A 267 -5.63 0.16 -28.44
CA GLY A 267 -4.66 1.26 -28.37
C GLY A 267 -5.21 2.60 -27.84
N LYS A 268 -6.44 2.63 -27.34
CA LYS A 268 -7.07 3.84 -26.77
C LYS A 268 -7.23 3.77 -25.25
N LEU A 269 -6.41 2.98 -24.59
CA LEU A 269 -6.39 2.86 -23.12
C LEU A 269 -4.96 2.89 -22.61
N ARG A 270 -4.66 3.86 -21.76
CA ARG A 270 -3.47 3.89 -20.91
C ARG A 270 -3.84 3.29 -19.57
N ILE A 271 -2.94 2.51 -18.97
CA ILE A 271 -3.14 1.96 -17.63
C ILE A 271 -1.92 2.30 -16.77
N THR A 272 -2.15 2.99 -15.66
CA THR A 272 -1.20 3.06 -14.55
C THR A 272 -1.65 2.06 -13.50
N PHE A 273 -0.78 1.10 -13.17
CA PHE A 273 -1.06 0.04 -12.21
C PHE A 273 -0.05 0.09 -11.08
N PHE A 274 -0.52 0.14 -9.84
CA PHE A 274 0.35 0.32 -8.69
C PHE A 274 -0.21 -0.33 -7.43
N SER A 275 0.68 -0.53 -6.44
CA SER A 275 0.30 -0.85 -5.07
C SER A 275 0.77 0.26 -4.15
N ASP A 276 -0.09 0.67 -3.22
CA ASP A 276 0.12 1.77 -2.29
C ASP A 276 1.18 1.48 -1.22
N HIS A 277 1.36 0.21 -0.85
CA HIS A 277 2.42 -0.27 0.04
C HIS A 277 2.73 -1.74 -0.20
N GLY A 278 3.73 -2.25 0.52
CA GLY A 278 4.06 -3.66 0.54
C GLY A 278 3.46 -4.41 1.70
N ASN A 279 4.00 -5.61 1.99
CA ASN A 279 3.54 -6.49 3.06
C ASN A 279 4.69 -7.36 3.57
N SER A 280 4.66 -7.78 4.85
CA SER A 280 5.76 -8.50 5.48
C SER A 280 5.95 -9.92 4.97
N LEU A 281 4.89 -10.56 4.46
CA LEU A 281 4.84 -11.97 4.07
C LEU A 281 5.33 -12.92 5.18
N ALA A 282 5.20 -12.50 6.43
CA ALA A 282 5.61 -13.25 7.61
C ALA A 282 4.44 -13.34 8.61
N PRO A 283 4.16 -14.53 9.18
CA PRO A 283 3.16 -14.69 10.23
C PRO A 283 3.42 -13.73 11.39
N GLY A 284 2.35 -13.08 11.88
CA GLY A 284 2.44 -12.05 12.90
C GLY A 284 2.18 -12.58 14.31
N HIS A 285 2.94 -12.05 15.29
CA HIS A 285 2.73 -12.26 16.72
C HIS A 285 2.43 -10.92 17.39
N PRO A 286 1.49 -10.86 18.35
CA PRO A 286 1.21 -9.63 19.07
C PRO A 286 2.39 -9.21 19.94
N VAL A 287 2.69 -7.90 20.00
CA VAL A 287 3.66 -7.37 20.96
C VAL A 287 3.05 -7.31 22.35
N PRO A 288 3.82 -7.56 23.44
CA PRO A 288 3.34 -7.55 24.83
C PRO A 288 3.18 -6.11 25.37
N LEU A 289 2.47 -5.24 24.61
CA LEU A 289 2.40 -3.81 24.86
C LEU A 289 1.89 -3.46 26.27
N ARG A 290 0.80 -4.09 26.72
CA ARG A 290 0.17 -3.79 28.00
C ARG A 290 1.06 -4.13 29.18
N GLU A 291 1.65 -5.31 29.14
CA GLU A 291 2.55 -5.84 30.17
C GLU A 291 3.85 -5.00 30.23
N HIS A 292 4.39 -4.70 29.07
CA HIS A 292 5.61 -3.91 28.97
C HIS A 292 5.42 -2.48 29.51
N LEU A 293 4.36 -1.79 29.11
CA LEU A 293 4.03 -0.46 29.63
C LEU A 293 3.81 -0.47 31.14
N ALA A 294 3.09 -1.47 31.67
CA ALA A 294 2.85 -1.58 33.10
C ALA A 294 4.14 -1.75 33.91
N ALA A 295 5.12 -2.50 33.40
CA ALA A 295 6.44 -2.66 34.02
C ALA A 295 7.21 -1.32 34.12
N GLY A 296 7.00 -0.41 33.17
CA GLY A 296 7.56 0.97 33.20
C GLY A 296 6.71 1.99 33.96
N GLY A 297 5.61 1.57 34.56
CA GLY A 297 4.70 2.47 35.30
C GLY A 297 3.74 3.27 34.41
N TRP A 298 3.59 2.91 33.12
CA TRP A 298 2.60 3.49 32.23
C TRP A 298 1.36 2.59 32.10
N ARG A 299 0.24 3.17 31.72
CA ARG A 299 -1.00 2.41 31.49
C ARG A 299 -1.72 2.87 30.22
N LEU A 300 -2.33 1.92 29.55
CA LEU A 300 -3.23 2.22 28.42
C LEU A 300 -4.55 2.81 28.93
N ALA A 301 -4.97 3.90 28.33
CA ALA A 301 -6.19 4.63 28.62
C ALA A 301 -6.96 4.93 27.33
N THR A 302 -8.19 5.44 27.45
CA THR A 302 -9.02 5.91 26.32
C THR A 302 -8.92 7.42 26.12
N ARG A 303 -8.20 8.10 27.06
CA ARG A 303 -7.95 9.55 27.08
C ARG A 303 -6.59 9.80 27.66
N CYS A 304 -5.92 10.86 27.24
CA CYS A 304 -4.70 11.37 27.86
C CYS A 304 -5.10 12.23 29.06
N GLY A 305 -4.97 11.69 30.28
CA GLY A 305 -5.35 12.38 31.52
C GLY A 305 -4.15 12.89 32.32
N ASN A 306 -3.05 12.15 32.33
CA ASN A 306 -1.79 12.50 33.01
C ASN A 306 -0.58 11.89 32.25
N SER A 307 0.64 12.20 32.71
CA SER A 307 1.88 11.77 32.02
C SER A 307 2.10 10.25 31.98
N ARG A 308 1.38 9.48 32.78
CA ARG A 308 1.47 8.00 32.82
C ARG A 308 0.32 7.31 32.09
N GLU A 309 -0.63 8.07 31.53
CA GLU A 309 -1.72 7.55 30.73
C GLU A 309 -1.44 7.74 29.24
N LEU A 310 -1.45 6.64 28.51
CA LEU A 310 -1.17 6.60 27.09
C LEU A 310 -2.41 6.14 26.31
N VAL A 311 -2.66 6.76 25.17
CA VAL A 311 -3.65 6.26 24.21
C VAL A 311 -2.91 5.67 23.04
N VAL A 312 -3.19 4.40 22.77
CA VAL A 312 -2.73 3.68 21.58
C VAL A 312 -3.97 3.20 20.86
N PRO A 313 -4.37 3.84 19.75
CA PRO A 313 -5.44 3.35 18.92
C PRO A 313 -5.12 1.93 18.45
N ALA A 314 -6.08 1.04 18.52
CA ALA A 314 -5.92 -0.33 18.09
C ALA A 314 -7.13 -0.67 17.22
N TYR A 315 -6.93 -0.73 15.90
CA TYR A 315 -7.98 -1.02 14.94
C TYR A 315 -7.63 -2.25 14.09
N GLY A 316 -6.65 -2.15 13.20
CA GLY A 316 -6.10 -3.27 12.46
C GLY A 316 -5.07 -4.10 13.25
N LEU A 317 -4.45 -5.08 12.61
CA LEU A 317 -3.29 -5.82 13.12
C LEU A 317 -2.09 -5.39 12.27
N LEU A 318 -1.40 -4.34 12.72
CA LEU A 318 -0.41 -3.65 11.91
C LEU A 318 1.00 -3.72 12.50
N GLY A 319 2.00 -3.64 11.63
CA GLY A 319 3.43 -3.62 11.96
C GLY A 319 3.91 -2.30 12.56
N TYR A 320 3.01 -1.47 13.05
CA TYR A 320 3.30 -0.23 13.77
C TYR A 320 2.23 0.05 14.82
N PHE A 321 2.48 1.02 15.66
CA PHE A 321 1.45 1.68 16.46
C PHE A 321 1.79 3.14 16.78
N ALA A 322 0.75 3.95 16.90
CA ALA A 322 0.83 5.36 17.26
C ALA A 322 0.56 5.53 18.75
N VAL A 323 1.33 6.37 19.43
CA VAL A 323 1.20 6.64 20.86
C VAL A 323 0.89 8.11 21.07
N TYR A 324 -0.16 8.37 21.84
CA TYR A 324 -0.54 9.70 22.28
C TYR A 324 -0.38 9.78 23.80
N CYS A 325 0.28 10.82 24.29
CA CYS A 325 0.56 11.00 25.71
C CYS A 325 0.46 12.48 26.13
N ALA A 326 0.12 12.70 27.38
CA ALA A 326 0.15 14.03 27.97
C ALA A 326 1.47 14.20 28.73
N GLY A 327 2.28 15.22 28.40
CA GLY A 327 3.44 15.60 29.20
C GLY A 327 4.80 15.41 28.53
N GLU A 328 5.85 15.72 29.30
CA GLU A 328 7.23 15.88 28.82
C GLU A 328 8.06 14.58 28.82
N GLU A 329 7.46 13.43 29.16
CA GLU A 329 8.21 12.18 29.34
C GLU A 329 8.42 11.37 28.03
N LYS A 330 8.28 12.00 26.84
CA LYS A 330 8.38 11.32 25.53
C LYS A 330 9.69 10.53 25.37
N ALA A 331 10.82 11.11 25.72
CA ALA A 331 12.13 10.45 25.62
C ALA A 331 12.25 9.24 26.55
N ALA A 332 11.74 9.32 27.78
CA ALA A 332 11.76 8.19 28.70
C ALA A 332 10.82 7.05 28.22
N LEU A 333 9.66 7.41 27.68
CA LEU A 333 8.72 6.47 27.10
C LEU A 333 9.31 5.82 25.84
N ALA A 334 9.95 6.59 24.95
CA ALA A 334 10.59 6.07 23.73
C ALA A 334 11.65 5.02 24.08
N ARG A 335 12.54 5.35 25.04
CA ARG A 335 13.58 4.43 25.51
C ARG A 335 12.99 3.16 26.10
N HIS A 336 11.90 3.27 26.89
CA HIS A 336 11.23 2.11 27.44
C HIS A 336 10.61 1.25 26.34
N LEU A 337 9.88 1.84 25.39
CA LEU A 337 9.27 1.11 24.26
C LEU A 337 10.31 0.46 23.36
N ALA A 338 11.47 1.08 23.15
CA ALA A 338 12.55 0.54 22.33
C ALA A 338 13.13 -0.78 22.88
N GLN A 339 12.94 -1.07 24.17
CA GLN A 339 13.36 -2.34 24.80
C GLN A 339 12.29 -3.43 24.68
N MET A 340 11.09 -3.13 24.19
CA MET A 340 10.02 -4.10 24.08
C MET A 340 10.31 -5.11 22.96
N GLU A 341 10.04 -6.39 23.25
CA GLU A 341 10.13 -7.45 22.24
C GLU A 341 9.28 -7.10 21.02
N GLY A 342 9.84 -7.28 19.83
CA GLY A 342 9.17 -6.98 18.56
C GLY A 342 9.27 -5.53 18.09
N VAL A 343 9.72 -4.60 18.94
CA VAL A 343 9.99 -3.21 18.51
C VAL A 343 11.29 -3.16 17.70
N ASP A 344 11.19 -2.49 16.56
CA ASP A 344 12.32 -2.21 15.67
C ASP A 344 12.84 -0.79 15.92
N LEU A 345 11.97 0.20 15.83
CA LEU A 345 12.27 1.62 15.99
C LEU A 345 11.16 2.33 16.74
N VAL A 346 11.52 3.34 17.50
CA VAL A 346 10.61 4.35 18.07
C VAL A 346 11.05 5.71 17.57
N ALA A 347 10.11 6.52 17.09
CA ALA A 347 10.40 7.87 16.64
C ALA A 347 9.49 8.89 17.33
N TYR A 348 10.04 10.06 17.69
CA TYR A 348 9.30 11.21 18.21
C TYR A 348 9.91 12.51 17.75
N ALA A 349 9.06 13.53 17.55
CA ALA A 349 9.51 14.85 17.15
C ALA A 349 10.10 15.61 18.36
N GLU A 350 11.26 16.25 18.15
CA GLU A 350 11.94 17.09 19.16
C GLU A 350 12.60 18.30 18.47
N GLY A 351 12.16 19.51 18.85
CA GLY A 351 12.58 20.73 18.16
C GLY A 351 12.28 20.69 16.67
N GLU A 352 13.27 20.99 15.84
CA GLU A 352 13.19 20.94 14.38
C GLU A 352 13.70 19.60 13.81
N GLY A 353 13.55 18.50 14.54
CA GLY A 353 14.04 17.19 14.15
C GLY A 353 13.20 16.04 14.69
N VAL A 354 13.64 14.84 14.37
CA VAL A 354 13.09 13.57 14.86
C VAL A 354 14.19 12.81 15.58
N VAL A 355 13.92 12.37 16.79
CA VAL A 355 14.74 11.37 17.48
C VAL A 355 14.25 9.99 17.05
N VAL A 356 15.17 9.13 16.65
CA VAL A 356 14.90 7.71 16.33
C VAL A 356 15.70 6.86 17.31
N GLU A 357 15.04 5.94 17.98
CA GLU A 357 15.63 5.11 19.03
C GLU A 357 15.32 3.62 18.79
N ASN A 358 16.27 2.77 19.09
CA ASN A 358 16.09 1.32 19.17
C ASN A 358 16.74 0.78 20.46
N ALA A 359 16.74 -0.54 20.63
CA ALA A 359 17.31 -1.16 21.83
C ALA A 359 18.81 -0.88 22.03
N ALA A 360 19.56 -0.50 21.00
CA ALA A 360 20.99 -0.19 21.07
C ALA A 360 21.27 1.26 21.45
N GLY A 361 20.36 2.19 21.14
CA GLY A 361 20.50 3.62 21.42
C GLY A 361 19.74 4.48 20.43
N LEU A 362 20.12 5.75 20.31
CA LEU A 362 19.41 6.74 19.55
C LEU A 362 20.29 7.52 18.55
N ALA A 363 19.62 8.05 17.54
CA ALA A 363 20.15 9.03 16.60
C ALA A 363 19.13 10.16 16.40
N ARG A 364 19.59 11.27 15.86
CA ARG A 364 18.78 12.44 15.53
C ARG A 364 18.77 12.66 14.03
N LEU A 365 17.59 12.86 13.47
CA LEU A 365 17.39 13.26 12.09
C LEU A 365 16.93 14.72 12.06
N GLU A 366 17.66 15.56 11.35
CA GLU A 366 17.34 16.95 11.14
C GLU A 366 17.05 17.18 9.64
N TRP A 367 16.33 18.24 9.32
CA TRP A 367 16.04 18.64 7.96
C TRP A 367 16.23 20.13 7.75
N GLY A 368 16.67 20.51 6.54
CA GLY A 368 16.76 21.87 6.07
C GLY A 368 15.79 22.10 4.89
N ASP A 369 15.50 23.36 4.60
CA ASP A 369 14.77 23.80 3.43
C ASP A 369 13.46 22.97 3.16
N GLU A 370 12.64 22.83 4.20
CA GLU A 370 11.37 22.07 4.14
C GLU A 370 11.54 20.62 3.63
N GLY A 371 12.64 19.96 4.01
CA GLY A 371 12.93 18.58 3.64
C GLY A 371 13.69 18.41 2.31
N ALA A 372 14.29 19.47 1.78
CA ALA A 372 15.16 19.34 0.61
C ALA A 372 16.55 18.76 0.93
N ALA A 373 16.96 18.78 2.19
CA ALA A 373 18.18 18.17 2.68
C ALA A 373 17.97 17.59 4.09
N PHE A 374 18.76 16.56 4.42
CA PHE A 374 18.72 15.88 5.72
C PHE A 374 20.12 15.73 6.31
N ARG A 375 20.17 15.78 7.65
CA ARG A 375 21.36 15.46 8.42
C ARG A 375 21.01 14.40 9.45
N TYR A 376 21.79 13.33 9.47
CA TYR A 376 21.62 12.23 10.44
C TYR A 376 22.79 12.20 11.39
N LEU A 377 22.49 12.37 12.66
CA LEU A 377 23.46 12.47 13.76
C LEU A 377 23.31 11.26 14.67
N GLN A 378 24.27 10.36 14.64
CA GLN A 378 24.38 9.28 15.62
C GLN A 378 24.75 9.90 16.99
N VAL A 379 23.98 9.58 18.03
CA VAL A 379 24.27 10.03 19.39
C VAL A 379 25.02 8.94 20.13
N ASP A 380 24.48 7.75 20.20
CA ASP A 380 25.09 6.57 20.83
C ASP A 380 24.85 5.26 20.05
N ALA A 381 24.04 5.30 18.99
CA ALA A 381 23.79 4.18 18.08
C ALA A 381 23.41 4.65 16.67
N ASP A 382 23.29 3.69 15.74
CA ASP A 382 22.77 3.87 14.36
C ASP A 382 21.46 3.10 14.15
N PRO A 383 20.35 3.55 14.74
CA PRO A 383 19.08 2.83 14.63
C PRO A 383 18.55 2.71 13.19
N LEU A 384 18.86 3.66 12.31
CA LEU A 384 18.46 3.61 10.90
C LEU A 384 19.47 2.87 10.00
N ALA A 385 20.60 2.40 10.54
CA ALA A 385 21.67 1.72 9.81
C ALA A 385 22.18 2.52 8.59
N LEU A 386 22.37 3.83 8.76
CA LEU A 386 22.78 4.74 7.67
C LEU A 386 24.29 4.99 7.63
N GLU A 387 25.08 4.55 8.60
CA GLU A 387 26.52 4.85 8.74
C GLU A 387 27.30 4.56 7.44
N GLU A 388 27.16 3.36 6.89
CA GLU A 388 27.88 2.97 5.65
C GLU A 388 27.38 3.74 4.42
N ILE A 389 26.11 4.10 4.39
CA ILE A 389 25.52 4.91 3.31
C ILE A 389 26.09 6.32 3.35
N LEU A 390 26.10 6.93 4.54
CA LEU A 390 26.62 8.30 4.72
C LEU A 390 28.11 8.38 4.43
N LYS A 391 28.88 7.38 4.88
CA LYS A 391 30.32 7.29 4.58
C LYS A 391 30.55 7.25 3.07
N ARG A 392 29.80 6.42 2.33
CA ARG A 392 29.88 6.36 0.86
C ARG A 392 29.49 7.70 0.22
N LEU A 393 28.43 8.34 0.67
CA LEU A 393 28.01 9.64 0.14
C LEU A 393 29.04 10.74 0.42
N GLN A 394 29.74 10.68 1.56
CA GLN A 394 30.87 11.56 1.87
C GLN A 394 32.05 11.32 0.92
N GLU A 395 32.44 10.06 0.71
CA GLU A 395 33.50 9.68 -0.23
C GLU A 395 33.20 10.10 -1.68
N GLU A 396 31.91 10.07 -2.06
CA GLU A 396 31.42 10.51 -3.39
C GLU A 396 31.28 12.05 -3.49
N GLY A 397 31.52 12.81 -2.41
CA GLY A 397 31.35 14.27 -2.39
C GLY A 397 29.89 14.73 -2.45
N LYS A 398 28.95 13.89 -2.04
CA LYS A 398 27.49 14.14 -2.02
C LYS A 398 26.96 14.54 -0.64
N MET A 399 27.83 14.61 0.35
CA MET A 399 27.58 15.12 1.69
C MET A 399 28.47 16.32 1.94
N ASP A 400 27.92 17.40 2.49
CA ASP A 400 28.69 18.58 2.80
C ASP A 400 29.53 18.43 4.09
N THR A 401 30.28 19.48 4.42
CA THR A 401 31.17 19.47 5.62
C THR A 401 30.43 19.47 6.95
N GLU A 402 29.15 19.81 6.97
CA GLU A 402 28.27 19.79 8.14
C GLU A 402 27.45 18.50 8.25
N GLY A 403 27.56 17.59 7.30
CA GLY A 403 26.87 16.31 7.26
C GLY A 403 25.49 16.34 6.60
N TRP A 404 25.18 17.39 5.82
CA TRP A 404 23.94 17.48 5.06
C TRP A 404 24.03 16.73 3.73
N VAL A 405 22.98 16.00 3.41
CA VAL A 405 22.78 15.27 2.17
C VAL A 405 21.46 15.71 1.54
N SER A 406 21.45 15.93 0.24
CA SER A 406 20.22 16.26 -0.47
C SER A 406 19.21 15.10 -0.40
N ASP A 407 17.93 15.44 -0.38
CA ASP A 407 16.81 14.49 -0.38
C ASP A 407 16.91 13.47 -1.53
N ALA A 408 17.25 13.94 -2.74
CA ALA A 408 17.39 13.09 -3.93
C ALA A 408 18.54 12.08 -3.79
N GLU A 409 19.69 12.49 -3.23
CA GLU A 409 20.82 11.58 -3.01
C GLU A 409 20.53 10.52 -1.95
N LEU A 410 19.80 10.88 -0.86
CA LEU A 410 19.37 9.93 0.15
C LEU A 410 18.35 8.94 -0.41
N LEU A 411 17.37 9.39 -1.20
CA LEU A 411 16.43 8.51 -1.88
C LEU A 411 17.17 7.48 -2.74
N ALA A 412 18.10 7.94 -3.58
CA ALA A 412 18.89 7.05 -4.46
C ALA A 412 19.76 6.08 -3.65
N ALA A 413 20.43 6.57 -2.61
CA ALA A 413 21.34 5.78 -1.79
C ALA A 413 20.63 4.72 -0.93
N THR A 414 19.38 4.98 -0.54
CA THR A 414 18.58 4.09 0.32
C THR A 414 17.59 3.20 -0.44
N ALA A 415 17.57 3.23 -1.77
CA ALA A 415 16.60 2.49 -2.58
C ALA A 415 16.60 0.97 -2.33
N ALA A 416 17.78 0.37 -2.07
CA ALA A 416 17.92 -1.04 -1.71
C ALA A 416 18.08 -1.27 -0.19
N HIS A 417 17.99 -0.22 0.61
CA HIS A 417 18.22 -0.29 2.04
C HIS A 417 17.07 -0.97 2.78
N ARG A 418 17.33 -1.42 4.03
CA ARG A 418 16.30 -1.97 4.93
C ARG A 418 15.18 -0.96 5.23
N TYR A 419 15.52 0.32 5.32
CA TYR A 419 14.59 1.42 5.53
C TYR A 419 14.67 2.40 4.35
N PRO A 420 14.00 2.09 3.22
CA PRO A 420 14.07 2.96 2.04
C PRO A 420 13.46 4.32 2.35
N ASP A 421 14.16 5.37 1.94
CA ASP A 421 13.70 6.77 2.08
C ASP A 421 13.32 7.18 3.52
N ALA A 422 13.97 6.59 4.53
CA ALA A 422 13.57 6.76 5.94
C ALA A 422 13.56 8.22 6.40
N ALA A 423 14.53 9.02 5.96
CA ALA A 423 14.65 10.43 6.36
C ALA A 423 13.42 11.24 5.91
N ARG A 424 13.05 11.16 4.63
CA ARG A 424 11.87 11.82 4.08
C ARG A 424 10.58 11.36 4.73
N ARG A 425 10.42 10.08 4.94
CA ARG A 425 9.21 9.47 5.51
C ARG A 425 9.01 9.87 6.99
N LEU A 426 10.09 9.95 7.77
CA LEU A 426 10.05 10.43 9.15
C LEU A 426 9.79 11.94 9.22
N TRP A 427 10.37 12.72 8.29
CA TRP A 427 10.05 14.13 8.17
C TRP A 427 8.56 14.36 7.82
N GLN A 428 8.02 13.65 6.85
CA GLN A 428 6.60 13.71 6.47
C GLN A 428 5.70 13.40 7.67
N TRP A 429 6.02 12.33 8.43
CA TRP A 429 5.30 12.00 9.65
C TRP A 429 5.34 13.14 10.67
N ALA A 430 6.51 13.74 10.90
CA ALA A 430 6.70 14.84 11.84
C ALA A 430 6.01 16.13 11.37
N SER A 431 5.85 16.34 10.06
CA SER A 431 5.26 17.52 9.44
C SER A 431 3.72 17.43 9.27
N ASN A 432 3.04 16.67 10.13
CA ASN A 432 1.57 16.54 10.17
C ASN A 432 0.95 15.92 8.91
N HIS A 433 1.45 14.78 8.50
CA HIS A 433 0.90 13.99 7.40
C HIS A 433 -0.55 13.51 7.62
N VAL A 434 -1.01 13.52 8.87
CA VAL A 434 -2.39 13.29 9.30
C VAL A 434 -2.86 14.42 10.21
N VAL A 435 -4.17 14.64 10.33
CA VAL A 435 -4.74 15.69 11.18
C VAL A 435 -4.39 15.50 12.66
N ASN A 436 -4.51 14.27 13.15
CA ASN A 436 -4.20 13.93 14.55
C ASN A 436 -2.87 13.18 14.62
N ARG A 437 -1.75 13.91 14.49
CA ARG A 437 -0.42 13.33 14.57
C ARG A 437 -0.12 12.78 15.95
N ALA A 438 0.43 11.56 16.03
CA ALA A 438 0.87 10.94 17.28
C ALA A 438 2.10 11.65 17.90
N ASP A 439 2.24 11.53 19.21
CA ASP A 439 3.43 12.02 19.93
C ASP A 439 4.66 11.15 19.66
N LEU A 440 4.45 9.82 19.59
CA LEU A 440 5.44 8.85 19.17
C LEU A 440 4.82 7.89 18.15
N VAL A 441 5.67 7.36 17.28
CA VAL A 441 5.32 6.25 16.38
C VAL A 441 6.32 5.13 16.57
N VAL A 442 5.82 3.91 16.62
CA VAL A 442 6.62 2.70 16.82
C VAL A 442 6.53 1.83 15.58
N SER A 443 7.67 1.52 14.99
CA SER A 443 7.82 0.55 13.92
C SER A 443 8.16 -0.81 14.51
N LEU A 444 7.46 -1.86 14.08
CA LEU A 444 7.68 -3.23 14.55
C LEU A 444 8.54 -4.01 13.55
N LYS A 445 9.27 -4.98 14.07
CA LYS A 445 10.01 -5.95 13.26
C LYS A 445 9.04 -6.79 12.42
N PRO A 446 9.43 -7.25 11.22
CA PRO A 446 8.65 -8.24 10.49
C PRO A 446 8.30 -9.43 11.38
N GLY A 447 7.05 -9.91 11.32
CA GLY A 447 6.56 -10.97 12.19
C GLY A 447 5.96 -10.50 13.53
N PHE A 448 5.88 -9.18 13.76
CA PHE A 448 5.18 -8.62 14.92
C PHE A 448 4.08 -7.65 14.50
N HIS A 449 3.03 -7.58 15.31
CA HIS A 449 1.93 -6.64 15.10
C HIS A 449 1.37 -6.11 16.42
N GLN A 450 0.65 -5.02 16.32
CA GLN A 450 -0.18 -4.46 17.37
C GLN A 450 -1.60 -4.23 16.82
N GLY A 451 -2.63 -4.50 17.62
CA GLY A 451 -4.01 -4.29 17.20
C GLY A 451 -5.03 -4.84 18.19
N THR A 452 -6.25 -5.11 17.71
CA THR A 452 -7.34 -5.57 18.58
C THR A 452 -7.33 -7.09 18.78
N ASN A 453 -7.32 -7.54 20.02
CA ASN A 453 -7.38 -8.99 20.37
C ASN A 453 -8.62 -9.70 19.76
N ALA A 454 -9.70 -8.98 19.46
CA ALA A 454 -10.89 -9.56 18.86
C ALA A 454 -10.65 -9.97 17.40
N PHE A 455 -9.87 -9.20 16.68
CA PHE A 455 -9.52 -9.49 15.29
C PHE A 455 -8.46 -10.60 15.20
N GLU A 456 -7.47 -10.56 16.09
CA GLU A 456 -6.44 -11.59 16.26
C GLU A 456 -7.04 -12.99 16.51
N TRP A 457 -8.10 -13.07 17.32
CA TRP A 457 -8.78 -14.34 17.58
C TRP A 457 -9.56 -14.87 16.36
N MET A 458 -9.94 -14.03 15.40
CA MET A 458 -10.73 -14.41 14.24
C MET A 458 -9.89 -14.79 13.02
N VAL A 459 -8.64 -14.35 12.96
CA VAL A 459 -7.80 -14.40 11.76
C VAL A 459 -6.46 -15.05 12.06
N ASP A 460 -6.09 -16.07 11.30
CA ASP A 460 -4.71 -16.61 11.28
C ASP A 460 -3.84 -15.67 10.43
N MET A 461 -3.15 -14.75 11.11
CA MET A 461 -2.37 -13.68 10.48
C MET A 461 -1.17 -14.25 9.74
N ARG A 462 -1.14 -14.09 8.42
CA ARG A 462 -0.08 -14.56 7.53
C ARG A 462 0.90 -13.47 7.13
N SER A 463 0.47 -12.23 7.21
CA SER A 463 1.25 -11.07 6.80
C SER A 463 0.67 -9.80 7.42
N THR A 464 1.50 -8.76 7.54
CA THR A 464 1.07 -7.43 7.96
C THR A 464 1.91 -6.35 7.27
N HIS A 465 1.44 -5.11 7.37
CA HIS A 465 2.12 -3.90 6.89
C HIS A 465 2.11 -2.81 7.97
N GLY A 466 2.68 -1.65 7.70
CA GLY A 466 2.67 -0.51 8.62
C GLY A 466 4.04 -0.05 9.07
N SER A 467 5.05 -0.93 9.08
CA SER A 467 6.38 -0.62 9.58
C SER A 467 7.23 0.21 8.60
N LEU A 468 8.38 0.66 9.06
CA LEU A 468 9.38 1.33 8.23
C LEU A 468 10.21 0.35 7.37
N ASP A 469 10.13 -0.95 7.65
CA ASP A 469 10.87 -2.00 6.94
C ASP A 469 10.56 -2.05 5.45
N ARG A 470 11.58 -2.37 4.63
CA ARG A 470 11.51 -2.37 3.18
C ARG A 470 10.35 -3.18 2.60
N ALA A 471 10.14 -4.39 3.10
CA ALA A 471 9.10 -5.28 2.58
C ALA A 471 7.69 -4.71 2.74
N GLN A 472 7.45 -4.01 3.85
CA GLN A 472 6.17 -3.36 4.13
C GLN A 472 6.06 -1.98 3.47
N SER A 473 7.19 -1.32 3.20
CA SER A 473 7.26 0.04 2.66
C SER A 473 7.11 0.12 1.15
N LEU A 474 7.56 -0.92 0.43
CA LEU A 474 7.61 -0.87 -1.03
C LEU A 474 6.42 -1.59 -1.66
N GLY A 475 5.49 -0.81 -2.18
CA GLY A 475 4.61 -1.21 -3.26
C GLY A 475 5.34 -1.15 -4.60
N PHE A 476 4.60 -1.28 -5.70
CA PHE A 476 5.14 -1.15 -7.05
C PHE A 476 4.36 -0.12 -7.86
N ALA A 477 4.99 0.41 -8.90
CA ALA A 477 4.30 1.18 -9.93
C ALA A 477 4.76 0.74 -11.32
N THR A 478 3.83 0.70 -12.26
CA THR A 478 4.09 0.41 -13.68
C THR A 478 3.03 1.07 -14.57
N SER A 479 3.32 1.20 -15.86
CA SER A 479 2.44 1.84 -16.84
C SER A 479 2.47 1.10 -18.17
N THR A 480 1.44 1.30 -18.99
CA THR A 480 1.40 0.84 -20.39
C THR A 480 1.83 1.89 -21.40
N ASP A 481 2.04 3.14 -21.00
CA ASP A 481 2.29 4.28 -21.90
C ASP A 481 3.70 4.90 -21.79
N GLY A 482 4.51 4.41 -20.84
CA GLY A 482 5.91 4.82 -20.71
C GLY A 482 6.62 4.17 -19.52
N PRO A 483 7.95 4.03 -19.58
CA PRO A 483 8.72 3.49 -18.49
C PRO A 483 8.82 4.48 -17.33
N LEU A 484 8.56 4.01 -16.13
CA LEU A 484 8.90 4.71 -14.88
C LEU A 484 10.37 4.44 -14.55
N ARG A 485 11.06 5.34 -13.84
CA ARG A 485 12.48 5.22 -13.55
C ARG A 485 12.80 5.41 -12.07
N GLY A 486 13.71 4.59 -11.58
CA GLY A 486 14.20 4.65 -10.22
C GLY A 486 13.15 4.21 -9.20
N MET A 487 13.39 4.47 -7.93
CA MET A 487 12.40 4.40 -6.88
C MET A 487 11.63 5.72 -6.87
N ILE A 488 10.31 5.66 -6.81
CA ILE A 488 9.43 6.85 -6.77
C ILE A 488 8.64 6.88 -5.46
N ARG A 489 8.28 8.08 -5.02
CA ARG A 489 7.43 8.29 -3.85
C ARG A 489 5.96 8.27 -4.23
N SER A 490 5.10 7.98 -3.26
CA SER A 490 3.64 7.99 -3.45
C SER A 490 3.15 9.31 -4.06
N GLU A 491 3.65 10.45 -3.60
CA GLU A 491 3.29 11.79 -4.11
C GLU A 491 3.83 12.12 -5.51
N GLU A 492 4.78 11.32 -6.02
CA GLU A 492 5.38 11.53 -7.34
C GLU A 492 4.70 10.68 -8.44
N LEU A 493 3.82 9.73 -8.06
CA LEU A 493 3.23 8.78 -9.00
C LEU A 493 2.24 9.45 -9.97
N LEU A 494 1.41 10.33 -9.48
CA LEU A 494 0.35 10.97 -10.26
C LEU A 494 0.49 12.50 -10.24
N PRO A 495 0.15 13.20 -11.34
CA PRO A 495 0.14 14.65 -11.37
C PRO A 495 -0.84 15.25 -10.35
N ALA A 496 -0.42 16.31 -9.66
CA ALA A 496 -1.23 16.99 -8.65
C ALA A 496 -2.57 17.53 -9.20
N GLU A 497 -2.61 17.92 -10.48
CA GLU A 497 -3.80 18.44 -11.17
C GLU A 497 -4.93 17.40 -11.29
N LEU A 498 -4.61 16.11 -11.21
CA LEU A 498 -5.64 15.07 -11.13
C LEU A 498 -6.49 15.22 -9.86
N GLY A 499 -5.90 15.76 -8.80
CA GLY A 499 -6.58 16.10 -7.56
C GLY A 499 -7.57 17.24 -7.68
N GLU A 500 -7.33 18.23 -8.54
CA GLU A 500 -8.14 19.44 -8.65
C GLU A 500 -9.37 19.30 -9.57
N LYS A 501 -9.27 18.50 -10.63
CA LYS A 501 -10.31 18.35 -11.65
C LYS A 501 -11.57 17.59 -11.21
N ARG A 502 -11.62 17.09 -9.98
CA ARG A 502 -12.72 16.26 -9.45
C ARG A 502 -13.49 16.87 -8.28
N LYS A 503 -13.33 18.20 -8.07
CA LYS A 503 -14.14 18.95 -7.07
C LYS A 503 -15.54 19.21 -7.57
#